data_d4f8d87216a5cb3ae3f3a3fa9082bee8
#
_entry.id   d4f8d87216a5cb3ae3f3a3fa9082bee8
#
_cell.length_a   1.000
_cell.length_b   1.000
_cell.length_c   1.000
_cell.angle_alpha   90.00
_cell.angle_beta   90.00
_cell.angle_gamma   90.00
#
_symmetry.space_group_name_H-M   'P 1'
#
loop_
_entity.id
_entity.type
_entity.pdbx_description
1 polymer ?
#
loop_
_entity_poly.entity_id
_entity_poly.type
_entity_poly.pdbx_seq_one_letter_code
_entity_poly.pdbx_strand_id
1 'polypeptide(L)'
;NKIHSSGITQPPILATILKEILSKNKINKTQLLNIRKIIKKIKKFHEWFIQFRDPKKTGLVSILHPWESGYDNSPIWDEPMKKVKIEKNIKYKRGDNKVVNPDYRPLDIDYDRYVTIKNNLRKLRYNPKKVYKSSFFNVVDVGFNSIFLKANKDLVKLLDKFNLNKTKINNYIKLTEKNFLK
;
A
#
# COMPACT_ATOMS: atom_id res chain seq x y z
N ASN A 1 -10.80 8.59 -21.41
CA ASN A 1 -11.49 7.96 -20.26
C ASN A 1 -10.68 8.21 -19.00
N LYS A 2 -11.16 9.07 -18.09
CA LYS A 2 -10.56 9.19 -16.76
C LYS A 2 -10.93 7.93 -15.96
N ILE A 3 -9.94 7.16 -15.55
CA ILE A 3 -10.15 6.05 -14.61
C ILE A 3 -10.46 6.68 -13.26
N HIS A 4 -11.68 6.48 -12.78
CA HIS A 4 -12.07 6.89 -11.44
C HIS A 4 -11.49 5.91 -10.43
N SER A 5 -10.41 6.30 -9.75
CA SER A 5 -9.81 5.50 -8.68
C SER A 5 -9.69 6.32 -7.40
N SER A 6 -9.73 5.65 -6.25
CA SER A 6 -9.30 6.25 -5.00
C SER A 6 -7.77 6.30 -4.95
N GLY A 7 -7.19 7.23 -4.21
CA GLY A 7 -5.76 7.24 -3.94
C GLY A 7 -5.35 6.31 -2.79
N ILE A 8 -6.24 5.40 -2.39
CA ILE A 8 -5.98 4.35 -1.39
C ILE A 8 -5.17 3.25 -2.09
N THR A 9 -4.03 2.90 -1.51
CA THR A 9 -3.13 1.88 -2.07
C THR A 9 -3.55 0.46 -1.69
N GLN A 10 -2.76 -0.52 -2.12
CA GLN A 10 -2.89 -1.93 -1.75
C GLN A 10 -1.50 -2.47 -1.39
N PRO A 11 -1.37 -3.61 -0.71
CA PRO A 11 -0.08 -4.19 -0.42
C PRO A 11 0.77 -4.35 -1.70
N PRO A 12 2.04 -3.92 -1.69
CA PRO A 12 2.87 -3.84 -2.90
C PRO A 12 3.47 -5.20 -3.30
N ILE A 13 2.64 -6.21 -3.58
CA ILE A 13 3.03 -7.60 -3.87
C ILE A 13 3.43 -7.84 -5.34
N LEU A 14 3.23 -6.87 -6.23
CA LEU A 14 3.37 -7.07 -7.68
C LEU A 14 4.76 -7.54 -8.11
N ALA A 15 5.83 -7.09 -7.45
CA ALA A 15 7.18 -7.53 -7.76
C ALA A 15 7.39 -9.02 -7.45
N THR A 16 6.86 -9.48 -6.32
CA THR A 16 6.91 -10.89 -5.91
C THR A 16 6.13 -11.76 -6.89
N ILE A 17 4.89 -11.37 -7.23
CA ILE A 17 4.06 -12.11 -8.20
C ILE A 17 4.75 -12.18 -9.56
N LEU A 18 5.25 -11.06 -10.07
CA LEU A 18 5.93 -11.04 -11.37
C LEU A 18 7.18 -11.92 -11.37
N LYS A 19 7.97 -11.90 -10.30
CA LYS A 19 9.14 -12.78 -10.16
C LYS A 19 8.74 -14.26 -10.22
N GLU A 20 7.68 -14.65 -9.51
CA GLU A 20 7.20 -16.04 -9.51
C GLU A 20 6.67 -16.46 -10.90
N ILE A 21 5.94 -15.60 -11.60
CA ILE A 21 5.50 -15.85 -12.97
C ILE A 21 6.72 -16.10 -13.89
N LEU A 22 7.75 -15.24 -13.79
CA LEU A 22 8.95 -15.31 -14.64
C LEU A 22 9.88 -16.47 -14.29
N SER A 23 9.74 -17.08 -13.11
CA SER A 23 10.49 -18.27 -12.71
C SER A 23 9.87 -19.55 -13.28
N LYS A 24 8.58 -19.56 -13.54
CA LYS A 24 7.81 -20.75 -13.95
C LYS A 24 7.47 -20.80 -15.45
N ASN A 25 7.71 -19.71 -16.19
CA ASN A 25 7.29 -19.59 -17.58
C ASN A 25 8.45 -19.22 -18.51
N LYS A 26 8.48 -19.85 -19.69
CA LYS A 26 9.36 -19.40 -20.77
C LYS A 26 8.79 -18.13 -21.39
N ILE A 27 9.63 -17.13 -21.60
CA ILE A 27 9.26 -15.79 -22.07
C ILE A 27 9.84 -15.54 -23.45
N ASN A 28 9.02 -15.15 -24.41
CA ASN A 28 9.46 -14.78 -25.76
C ASN A 28 9.93 -13.31 -25.83
N LYS A 29 10.55 -12.92 -26.96
CA LYS A 29 11.13 -11.57 -27.16
C LYS A 29 10.09 -10.45 -27.00
N THR A 30 8.88 -10.61 -27.53
CA THR A 30 7.81 -9.60 -27.43
C THR A 30 7.35 -9.40 -26.00
N GLN A 31 7.18 -10.51 -25.25
CA GLN A 31 6.82 -10.47 -23.84
C GLN A 31 7.91 -9.79 -23.00
N LEU A 32 9.21 -10.00 -23.31
CA LEU A 32 10.32 -9.37 -22.61
C LEU A 32 10.24 -7.83 -22.62
N LEU A 33 9.87 -7.22 -23.75
CA LEU A 33 9.69 -5.77 -23.85
C LEU A 33 8.57 -5.26 -22.92
N ASN A 34 7.44 -5.97 -22.90
CA ASN A 34 6.32 -5.62 -22.05
C ASN A 34 6.64 -5.80 -20.57
N ILE A 35 7.30 -6.90 -20.22
CA ILE A 35 7.76 -7.18 -18.85
C ILE A 35 8.71 -6.09 -18.37
N ARG A 36 9.66 -5.65 -19.19
CA ARG A 36 10.57 -4.54 -18.86
C ARG A 36 9.81 -3.24 -18.56
N LYS A 37 8.72 -2.94 -19.31
CA LYS A 37 7.85 -1.79 -19.05
C LYS A 37 7.10 -1.95 -17.70
N ILE A 38 6.60 -3.15 -17.41
CA ILE A 38 5.92 -3.46 -16.13
C ILE A 38 6.89 -3.29 -14.97
N ILE A 39 8.10 -3.84 -15.02
CA ILE A 39 9.11 -3.70 -13.97
C ILE A 39 9.41 -2.22 -13.69
N LYS A 40 9.54 -1.39 -14.72
CA LYS A 40 9.75 0.07 -14.55
C LYS A 40 8.56 0.73 -13.85
N LYS A 41 7.32 0.30 -14.11
CA LYS A 41 6.12 0.82 -13.42
C LYS A 41 6.09 0.36 -11.95
N ILE A 42 6.39 -0.89 -11.67
CA ILE A 42 6.49 -1.42 -10.30
C ILE A 42 7.58 -0.65 -9.53
N LYS A 43 8.75 -0.42 -10.13
CA LYS A 43 9.82 0.38 -9.53
C LYS A 43 9.34 1.78 -9.14
N LYS A 44 8.64 2.49 -10.06
CA LYS A 44 8.08 3.81 -9.77
C LYS A 44 7.07 3.77 -8.61
N PHE A 45 6.25 2.72 -8.52
CA PHE A 45 5.29 2.54 -7.43
C PHE A 45 5.99 2.32 -6.08
N HIS A 46 7.05 1.50 -6.04
CA HIS A 46 7.87 1.32 -4.83
C HIS A 46 8.60 2.61 -4.42
N GLU A 47 9.17 3.34 -5.38
CA GLU A 47 9.81 4.63 -5.13
C GLU A 47 8.82 5.69 -4.62
N TRP A 48 7.56 5.61 -5.06
CA TRP A 48 6.48 6.45 -4.56
C TRP A 48 6.19 6.16 -3.08
N PHE A 49 6.12 4.90 -2.65
CA PHE A 49 6.00 4.54 -1.23
C PHE A 49 7.16 5.12 -0.42
N ILE A 50 8.38 4.88 -0.83
CA ILE A 50 9.58 5.40 -0.16
C ILE A 50 9.52 6.92 0.00
N GLN A 51 9.07 7.62 -1.04
CA GLN A 51 9.06 9.07 -1.04
C GLN A 51 7.93 9.68 -0.21
N PHE A 52 6.75 9.09 -0.24
CA PHE A 52 5.54 9.71 0.28
C PHE A 52 4.97 9.02 1.51
N ARG A 53 5.36 7.80 1.79
CA ARG A 53 4.90 7.04 2.94
C ARG A 53 5.99 6.86 4.01
N ASP A 54 7.24 7.21 3.66
CA ASP A 54 8.36 7.34 4.60
C ASP A 54 9.16 8.64 4.34
N PRO A 55 8.53 9.82 4.41
CA PRO A 55 9.24 11.10 4.18
C PRO A 55 10.30 11.41 5.23
N LYS A 56 10.25 10.75 6.39
CA LYS A 56 11.25 10.87 7.47
C LYS A 56 12.47 9.97 7.25
N LYS A 57 12.46 9.12 6.20
CA LYS A 57 13.54 8.18 5.88
C LYS A 57 13.88 7.22 7.03
N THR A 58 12.86 6.70 7.66
CA THR A 58 12.98 5.72 8.76
C THR A 58 13.26 4.31 8.26
N GLY A 59 13.05 4.04 6.97
CA GLY A 59 13.08 2.70 6.39
C GLY A 59 11.76 1.95 6.53
N LEU A 60 10.74 2.57 7.13
CA LEU A 60 9.43 1.98 7.36
C LEU A 60 8.34 2.88 6.79
N VAL A 61 7.51 2.33 5.91
CA VAL A 61 6.41 3.07 5.29
C VAL A 61 5.15 3.00 6.16
N SER A 62 4.39 4.09 6.14
CA SER A 62 3.08 4.16 6.81
C SER A 62 1.96 3.82 5.85
N ILE A 63 0.89 3.21 6.38
CA ILE A 63 -0.43 3.14 5.76
C ILE A 63 -1.32 4.26 6.32
N LEU A 64 -2.20 4.79 5.49
CA LEU A 64 -3.06 5.93 5.81
C LEU A 64 -4.55 5.57 5.80
N HIS A 65 -4.85 4.31 5.61
CA HIS A 65 -6.17 3.72 5.70
C HIS A 65 -6.04 2.22 5.98
N PRO A 66 -6.87 1.60 6.86
CA PRO A 66 -6.84 0.15 7.07
C PRO A 66 -6.98 -0.67 5.78
N TRP A 67 -7.74 -0.20 4.80
CA TRP A 67 -7.90 -0.87 3.49
C TRP A 67 -6.60 -0.97 2.66
N GLU A 68 -5.55 -0.26 3.04
CA GLU A 68 -4.24 -0.39 2.38
C GLU A 68 -3.49 -1.66 2.81
N SER A 69 -3.86 -2.24 3.97
CA SER A 69 -3.14 -3.38 4.56
C SER A 69 -3.43 -4.72 3.91
N GLY A 70 -4.63 -4.90 3.34
CA GLY A 70 -5.13 -6.20 2.88
C GLY A 70 -5.78 -7.05 3.99
N TYR A 71 -5.78 -6.56 5.25
CA TYR A 71 -6.47 -7.15 6.42
C TYR A 71 -7.18 -6.06 7.22
N ASP A 72 -8.05 -5.35 6.53
CA ASP A 72 -8.75 -4.15 6.97
C ASP A 72 -9.60 -4.31 8.23
N ASN A 73 -10.07 -5.52 8.53
CA ASN A 73 -10.88 -5.83 9.71
C ASN A 73 -10.08 -6.40 10.89
N SER A 74 -8.75 -6.26 10.86
CA SER A 74 -7.90 -6.77 11.94
C SER A 74 -8.07 -5.95 13.23
N PRO A 75 -8.16 -6.59 14.41
CA PRO A 75 -8.19 -5.90 15.69
C PRO A 75 -6.99 -4.99 15.97
N ILE A 76 -5.89 -5.17 15.27
CA ILE A 76 -4.70 -4.30 15.41
C ILE A 76 -5.00 -2.83 15.07
N TRP A 77 -6.09 -2.56 14.33
CA TRP A 77 -6.52 -1.22 13.97
C TRP A 77 -7.38 -0.56 15.06
N ASP A 78 -7.87 -1.28 16.06
CA ASP A 78 -8.83 -0.77 17.03
C ASP A 78 -8.32 0.50 17.73
N GLU A 79 -7.10 0.46 18.26
CA GLU A 79 -6.54 1.60 18.97
C GLU A 79 -6.26 2.83 18.07
N PRO A 80 -5.63 2.71 16.89
CA PRO A 80 -5.51 3.85 16.00
C PRO A 80 -6.85 4.33 15.44
N MET A 81 -7.83 3.43 15.22
CA MET A 81 -9.16 3.79 14.73
C MET A 81 -10.00 4.54 15.78
N LYS A 82 -9.89 4.21 17.06
CA LYS A 82 -10.56 4.96 18.15
C LYS A 82 -10.21 6.45 18.15
N LYS A 83 -9.02 6.81 17.66
CA LYS A 83 -8.56 8.21 17.57
C LYS A 83 -9.19 8.98 16.39
N VAL A 84 -9.83 8.28 15.45
CA VAL A 84 -10.49 8.91 14.30
C VAL A 84 -11.81 9.53 14.75
N LYS A 85 -11.89 10.86 14.74
CA LYS A 85 -13.14 11.61 15.00
C LYS A 85 -14.06 11.48 13.80
N ILE A 86 -15.20 10.82 13.98
CA ILE A 86 -16.18 10.56 12.93
C ILE A 86 -16.72 11.89 12.38
N GLU A 87 -16.81 11.99 11.06
CA GLU A 87 -17.40 13.15 10.37
C GLU A 87 -18.90 13.25 10.67
N LYS A 88 -19.40 14.46 11.00
CA LYS A 88 -20.82 14.68 11.24
C LYS A 88 -21.62 14.44 9.97
N ASN A 89 -22.82 13.86 10.12
CA ASN A 89 -23.76 13.60 9.02
C ASN A 89 -23.17 12.75 7.87
N ILE A 90 -22.33 11.78 8.21
CA ILE A 90 -21.73 10.88 7.24
C ILE A 90 -22.82 10.07 6.52
N LYS A 91 -22.77 10.03 5.19
CA LYS A 91 -23.74 9.29 4.36
C LYS A 91 -23.02 8.30 3.45
N TYR A 92 -23.37 7.03 3.53
CA TYR A 92 -22.90 5.98 2.64
C TYR A 92 -23.86 4.78 2.68
N LYS A 93 -23.71 3.86 1.72
CA LYS A 93 -24.44 2.59 1.72
C LYS A 93 -23.42 1.46 1.87
N ARG A 94 -23.67 0.56 2.80
CA ARG A 94 -22.89 -0.67 2.97
C ARG A 94 -23.36 -1.69 1.93
N GLY A 95 -22.43 -2.20 1.12
CA GLY A 95 -22.70 -3.28 0.18
C GLY A 95 -22.33 -4.67 0.71
N ASP A 96 -21.41 -4.72 1.65
CA ASP A 96 -20.86 -5.94 2.25
C ASP A 96 -21.90 -6.75 3.03
N ASN A 97 -22.79 -6.08 3.77
CA ASN A 97 -23.88 -6.72 4.54
C ASN A 97 -24.95 -7.41 3.67
N LYS A 98 -24.91 -7.20 2.35
CA LYS A 98 -25.81 -7.87 1.40
C LYS A 98 -25.30 -9.23 0.95
N VAL A 99 -24.00 -9.46 1.08
CA VAL A 99 -23.30 -10.62 0.53
C VAL A 99 -22.83 -11.56 1.63
N VAL A 100 -22.52 -11.01 2.81
CA VAL A 100 -22.00 -11.76 3.97
C VAL A 100 -22.85 -11.43 5.19
N ASN A 101 -23.04 -12.41 6.09
CA ASN A 101 -23.74 -12.19 7.36
C ASN A 101 -23.09 -10.99 8.10
N PRO A 102 -23.89 -9.98 8.48
CA PRO A 102 -23.41 -8.78 9.20
C PRO A 102 -22.56 -9.08 10.44
N ASP A 103 -22.80 -10.18 11.15
CA ASP A 103 -22.06 -10.59 12.36
C ASP A 103 -20.58 -10.87 12.08
N TYR A 104 -20.22 -11.16 10.83
CA TYR A 104 -18.84 -11.36 10.39
C TYR A 104 -18.20 -10.11 9.77
N ARG A 105 -18.86 -8.96 9.90
CA ARG A 105 -18.41 -7.70 9.30
C ARG A 105 -18.12 -6.67 10.39
N PRO A 106 -17.28 -5.66 10.09
CA PRO A 106 -17.03 -4.57 11.03
C PRO A 106 -18.33 -3.89 11.46
N LEU A 107 -18.35 -3.40 12.68
CA LEU A 107 -19.46 -2.62 13.21
C LEU A 107 -19.68 -1.34 12.37
N ASP A 108 -20.90 -0.79 12.44
CA ASP A 108 -21.20 0.46 11.71
C ASP A 108 -20.28 1.60 12.14
N ILE A 109 -19.93 1.68 13.41
CA ILE A 109 -19.00 2.70 13.92
C ILE A 109 -17.60 2.60 13.29
N ASP A 110 -17.13 1.39 12.96
CA ASP A 110 -15.84 1.21 12.30
C ASP A 110 -15.94 1.61 10.83
N TYR A 111 -17.06 1.30 10.19
CA TYR A 111 -17.35 1.77 8.84
C TYR A 111 -17.45 3.29 8.77
N ASP A 112 -18.06 3.95 9.75
CA ASP A 112 -18.08 5.41 9.86
C ASP A 112 -16.67 5.99 9.91
N ARG A 113 -15.76 5.36 10.67
CA ARG A 113 -14.35 5.74 10.71
C ARG A 113 -13.65 5.52 9.37
N TYR A 114 -13.85 4.38 8.71
CA TYR A 114 -13.28 4.11 7.38
C TYR A 114 -13.74 5.17 6.37
N VAL A 115 -15.03 5.45 6.34
CA VAL A 115 -15.57 6.44 5.40
C VAL A 115 -15.09 7.85 5.75
N THR A 116 -14.94 8.17 7.02
CA THR A 116 -14.36 9.46 7.47
C THR A 116 -12.94 9.63 6.97
N ILE A 117 -12.07 8.61 7.13
CA ILE A 117 -10.69 8.66 6.61
C ILE A 117 -10.71 8.81 5.09
N LYS A 118 -11.48 7.99 4.38
CA LYS A 118 -11.64 8.06 2.92
C LYS A 118 -12.09 9.46 2.46
N ASN A 119 -13.06 10.07 3.15
CA ASN A 119 -13.54 11.41 2.83
C ASN A 119 -12.46 12.47 3.07
N ASN A 120 -11.67 12.35 4.13
CA ASN A 120 -10.53 13.21 4.39
C ASN A 120 -9.49 13.11 3.25
N LEU A 121 -9.12 11.90 2.84
CA LEU A 121 -8.21 11.69 1.72
C LEU A 121 -8.74 12.32 0.42
N ARG A 122 -10.05 12.20 0.16
CA ARG A 122 -10.73 12.80 -1.00
C ARG A 122 -10.72 14.32 -0.95
N LYS A 123 -11.01 14.94 0.21
CA LYS A 123 -10.94 16.41 0.42
C LYS A 123 -9.53 16.94 0.13
N LEU A 124 -8.50 16.18 0.47
CA LEU A 124 -7.11 16.49 0.16
C LEU A 124 -6.71 16.18 -1.31
N ARG A 125 -7.68 15.77 -2.15
CA ARG A 125 -7.50 15.38 -3.55
C ARG A 125 -6.41 14.32 -3.72
N TYR A 126 -6.25 13.44 -2.74
CA TYR A 126 -5.22 12.40 -2.70
C TYR A 126 -3.80 12.92 -2.96
N ASN A 127 -3.54 14.21 -2.70
CA ASN A 127 -2.18 14.75 -2.83
C ASN A 127 -1.26 14.07 -1.81
N PRO A 128 -0.24 13.32 -2.23
CA PRO A 128 0.49 12.42 -1.32
C PRO A 128 1.19 13.15 -0.17
N LYS A 129 1.71 14.37 -0.41
CA LYS A 129 2.35 15.19 0.64
C LYS A 129 1.33 15.70 1.66
N LYS A 130 0.18 16.18 1.20
CA LYS A 130 -0.90 16.67 2.07
C LYS A 130 -1.52 15.52 2.87
N VAL A 131 -1.79 14.40 2.20
CA VAL A 131 -2.39 13.21 2.79
C VAL A 131 -1.52 12.68 3.93
N TYR A 132 -0.21 12.53 3.74
CA TYR A 132 0.68 12.05 4.80
C TYR A 132 0.67 12.94 6.05
N LYS A 133 0.63 14.27 5.86
CA LYS A 133 0.64 15.23 6.98
C LYS A 133 -0.69 15.34 7.71
N SER A 134 -1.81 15.14 7.02
CA SER A 134 -3.16 15.48 7.50
C SER A 134 -4.07 14.26 7.58
N SER A 135 -3.56 13.04 7.45
CA SER A 135 -4.37 11.84 7.63
C SER A 135 -4.76 11.67 9.10
N PHE A 136 -6.01 11.30 9.32
CA PHE A 136 -6.51 10.94 10.65
C PHE A 136 -6.00 9.56 11.12
N PHE A 137 -5.52 8.76 10.20
CA PHE A 137 -4.93 7.45 10.42
C PHE A 137 -3.57 7.41 9.72
N ASN A 138 -2.51 7.18 10.49
CA ASN A 138 -1.14 7.10 9.99
C ASN A 138 -0.36 6.11 10.85
N VAL A 139 -0.21 4.89 10.36
CA VAL A 139 0.32 3.76 11.12
C VAL A 139 1.45 3.08 10.36
N VAL A 140 2.55 2.83 11.06
CA VAL A 140 3.62 1.94 10.60
C VAL A 140 3.26 0.53 11.02
N ASP A 141 2.87 -0.29 10.06
CA ASP A 141 2.44 -1.67 10.30
C ASP A 141 3.53 -2.68 9.95
N VAL A 142 3.75 -3.65 10.85
CA VAL A 142 4.78 -4.69 10.70
C VAL A 142 4.48 -5.59 9.51
N GLY A 143 3.23 -6.04 9.36
CA GLY A 143 2.82 -6.94 8.28
C GLY A 143 3.00 -6.28 6.91
N PHE A 144 2.51 -5.05 6.76
CA PHE A 144 2.66 -4.30 5.52
C PHE A 144 4.14 -4.07 5.17
N ASN A 145 4.96 -3.67 6.15
CA ASN A 145 6.39 -3.44 5.93
C ASN A 145 7.15 -4.75 5.62
N SER A 146 6.75 -5.87 6.19
CA SER A 146 7.29 -7.20 5.84
C SER A 146 7.01 -7.56 4.39
N ILE A 147 5.77 -7.34 3.93
CA ILE A 147 5.39 -7.52 2.52
C ILE A 147 6.21 -6.57 1.63
N PHE A 148 6.33 -5.30 2.02
CA PHE A 148 7.08 -4.31 1.25
C PHE A 148 8.57 -4.63 1.16
N LEU A 149 9.19 -5.07 2.26
CA LEU A 149 10.58 -5.51 2.27
C LEU A 149 10.81 -6.72 1.34
N LYS A 150 9.94 -7.73 1.43
CA LYS A 150 9.99 -8.91 0.55
C LYS A 150 9.85 -8.50 -0.92
N ALA A 151 8.88 -7.66 -1.22
CA ALA A 151 8.63 -7.19 -2.59
C ALA A 151 9.79 -6.32 -3.11
N ASN A 152 10.44 -5.50 -2.29
CA ASN A 152 11.64 -4.76 -2.66
C ASN A 152 12.82 -5.68 -2.99
N LYS A 153 13.03 -6.75 -2.20
CA LYS A 153 14.07 -7.76 -2.48
C LYS A 153 13.81 -8.49 -3.81
N ASP A 154 12.56 -8.83 -4.09
CA ASP A 154 12.20 -9.45 -5.36
C ASP A 154 12.30 -8.48 -6.54
N LEU A 155 11.94 -7.20 -6.32
CA LEU A 155 12.11 -6.15 -7.32
C LEU A 155 13.60 -5.96 -7.68
N VAL A 156 14.51 -5.97 -6.71
CA VAL A 156 15.96 -5.88 -6.97
C VAL A 156 16.42 -7.02 -7.88
N LYS A 157 15.97 -8.28 -7.63
CA LYS A 157 16.28 -9.41 -8.50
C LYS A 157 15.76 -9.21 -9.93
N LEU A 158 14.56 -8.66 -10.09
CA LEU A 158 13.99 -8.34 -11.40
C LEU A 158 14.77 -7.21 -12.09
N LEU A 159 15.14 -6.15 -11.37
CA LEU A 159 15.93 -5.04 -11.91
C LEU A 159 17.29 -5.52 -12.40
N ASP A 160 17.95 -6.41 -11.66
CA ASP A 160 19.20 -7.04 -12.08
C ASP A 160 19.02 -7.86 -13.37
N LYS A 161 18.07 -8.77 -13.39
CA LYS A 161 17.78 -9.64 -14.54
C LYS A 161 17.55 -8.84 -15.83
N PHE A 162 17.01 -7.61 -15.71
CA PHE A 162 16.69 -6.75 -16.86
C PHE A 162 17.66 -5.56 -17.04
N ASN A 163 18.83 -5.56 -16.37
CA ASN A 163 19.84 -4.50 -16.42
C ASN A 163 19.24 -3.10 -16.19
N LEU A 164 18.47 -2.96 -15.10
CA LEU A 164 17.85 -1.70 -14.68
C LEU A 164 18.45 -1.21 -13.35
N ASN A 165 18.50 0.12 -13.18
CA ASN A 165 19.06 0.73 -11.97
C ASN A 165 18.22 0.35 -10.73
N LYS A 166 18.87 -0.26 -9.73
CA LYS A 166 18.33 -0.75 -8.45
C LYS A 166 18.79 0.04 -7.22
N THR A 167 19.72 0.99 -7.38
CA THR A 167 20.44 1.64 -6.27
C THR A 167 19.49 2.18 -5.19
N LYS A 168 18.47 2.94 -5.57
CA LYS A 168 17.53 3.53 -4.61
C LYS A 168 16.77 2.48 -3.80
N ILE A 169 16.28 1.43 -4.46
CA ILE A 169 15.54 0.33 -3.80
C ILE A 169 16.48 -0.45 -2.89
N ASN A 170 17.69 -0.75 -3.35
CA ASN A 170 18.66 -1.51 -2.56
C ASN A 170 19.11 -0.76 -1.30
N ASN A 171 19.34 0.56 -1.40
CA ASN A 171 19.66 1.39 -0.24
C ASN A 171 18.50 1.43 0.76
N TYR A 172 17.25 1.44 0.27
CA TYR A 172 16.07 1.41 1.14
C TYR A 172 15.93 0.07 1.86
N ILE A 173 16.20 -1.06 1.19
CA ILE A 173 16.23 -2.38 1.83
C ILE A 173 17.19 -2.39 3.02
N LYS A 174 18.43 -1.91 2.83
CA LYS A 174 19.43 -1.82 3.91
C LYS A 174 18.94 -0.98 5.09
N LEU A 175 18.28 0.14 4.81
CA LEU A 175 17.69 1.00 5.84
C LEU A 175 16.56 0.30 6.59
N THR A 176 15.67 -0.38 5.86
CA THR A 176 14.58 -1.16 6.44
C THR A 176 15.11 -2.25 7.35
N GLU A 177 16.05 -3.07 6.88
CA GLU A 177 16.65 -4.17 7.67
C GLU A 177 17.32 -3.66 8.95
N LYS A 178 18.03 -2.54 8.87
CA LYS A 178 18.67 -1.90 10.04
C LYS A 178 17.64 -1.49 11.11
N ASN A 179 16.47 -1.01 10.71
CA ASN A 179 15.51 -0.39 11.63
C ASN A 179 14.32 -1.31 11.98
N PHE A 180 14.09 -2.37 11.20
CA PHE A 180 13.01 -3.33 11.43
C PHE A 180 13.34 -4.34 12.55
N LEU A 181 14.61 -4.56 12.82
CA LEU A 181 15.10 -5.52 13.83
C LEU A 181 15.48 -4.82 15.16
N LYS A 182 15.14 -3.55 15.32
CA LYS A 182 15.28 -2.79 16.57
C LYS A 182 13.96 -2.63 17.27
#